data_8c349b9c4160a02ca915db72e18e6733
#
_entry.id   8c349b9c4160a02ca915db72e18e6733
#
_cell.length_a   1.000
_cell.length_b   1.000
_cell.length_c   1.000
_cell.angle_alpha   90.00
_cell.angle_beta   90.00
_cell.angle_gamma   90.00
#
_symmetry.space_group_name_H-M   'P 1'
#
loop_
_entity.id
_entity.type
_entity.pdbx_description
1 polymer ?
#
loop_
_entity_poly.entity_id
_entity_poly.type
_entity_poly.pdbx_seq_one_letter_code
_entity_poly.pdbx_strand_id
1 'polypeptide(L)'
;MTKPLTLHTTAACFFAFLILAPTSPAQKPAAEEKVIALAQQLKLTPQQEVEVMPILKAEAPKFEAIKNDPSMSGMQKMEQLHAIHSENAPQLQKILTPAQYQELQAIREADIKKAVAAKRAER
;
A
#
# COMPACT_ATOMS: atom_id res chain seq x y z
N MET A 1 -15.77 -24.27 75.89
CA MET A 1 -14.81 -23.27 75.41
C MET A 1 -14.76 -23.34 73.91
N THR A 2 -15.58 -22.57 73.28
CA THR A 2 -15.67 -22.54 71.85
C THR A 2 -15.17 -21.20 71.35
N LYS A 3 -14.07 -21.21 70.61
CA LYS A 3 -13.58 -20.01 69.90
C LYS A 3 -14.41 -19.80 68.67
N PRO A 4 -14.92 -18.59 68.40
CA PRO A 4 -15.55 -18.31 67.13
C PRO A 4 -14.50 -18.14 66.02
N LEU A 5 -14.68 -18.90 64.99
CA LEU A 5 -13.87 -18.80 63.76
C LEU A 5 -14.33 -17.54 62.99
N THR A 6 -13.47 -16.53 63.01
CA THR A 6 -13.75 -15.34 62.20
C THR A 6 -13.40 -15.65 60.74
N LEU A 7 -14.46 -15.78 59.96
CA LEU A 7 -14.39 -15.95 58.53
C LEU A 7 -14.02 -14.60 57.90
N HIS A 8 -12.79 -14.45 57.44
CA HIS A 8 -12.37 -13.27 56.71
C HIS A 8 -12.72 -13.50 55.23
N THR A 9 -13.81 -12.87 54.85
CA THR A 9 -14.23 -12.78 53.45
C THR A 9 -13.36 -11.73 52.76
N THR A 10 -12.30 -12.16 52.14
CA THR A 10 -11.53 -11.29 51.24
C THR A 10 -12.28 -11.19 49.92
N ALA A 11 -12.96 -10.08 49.73
CA ALA A 11 -13.54 -9.70 48.45
C ALA A 11 -12.40 -9.37 47.50
N ALA A 12 -12.10 -10.30 46.60
CA ALA A 12 -11.21 -10.05 45.48
C ALA A 12 -11.94 -9.15 44.47
N CYS A 13 -11.63 -7.86 44.51
CA CYS A 13 -12.01 -6.95 43.43
C CYS A 13 -11.24 -7.31 42.19
N PHE A 14 -11.87 -8.05 41.28
CA PHE A 14 -11.39 -8.19 39.90
C PHE A 14 -11.61 -6.84 39.21
N PHE A 15 -10.62 -6.00 39.22
CA PHE A 15 -10.50 -4.91 38.26
C PHE A 15 -10.24 -5.52 36.88
N ALA A 16 -11.32 -5.72 36.14
CA ALA A 16 -11.23 -5.94 34.72
C ALA A 16 -10.64 -4.64 34.09
N PHE A 17 -9.36 -4.61 33.92
CA PHE A 17 -8.69 -3.59 33.11
C PHE A 17 -9.12 -3.85 31.66
N LEU A 18 -10.22 -3.23 31.26
CA LEU A 18 -10.62 -3.13 29.87
C LEU A 18 -9.54 -2.24 29.22
N ILE A 19 -8.49 -2.84 28.69
CA ILE A 19 -7.53 -2.16 27.86
C ILE A 19 -8.29 -1.85 26.58
N LEU A 20 -8.87 -0.66 26.56
CA LEU A 20 -9.33 -0.04 25.33
C LEU A 20 -8.07 0.25 24.54
N ALA A 21 -7.63 -0.71 23.71
CA ALA A 21 -6.59 -0.46 22.74
C ALA A 21 -7.09 0.69 21.86
N PRO A 22 -6.36 1.80 21.76
CA PRO A 22 -6.70 2.81 20.77
C PRO A 22 -6.61 2.10 19.42
N THR A 23 -7.75 1.86 18.80
CA THR A 23 -7.81 1.55 17.39
C THR A 23 -7.31 2.80 16.68
N SER A 24 -5.99 2.87 16.48
CA SER A 24 -5.41 3.82 15.56
C SER A 24 -6.13 3.59 14.24
N PRO A 25 -6.71 4.63 13.61
CA PRO A 25 -7.20 4.48 12.26
C PRO A 25 -6.05 3.93 11.46
N ALA A 26 -6.22 2.72 10.90
CA ALA A 26 -5.19 2.09 10.10
C ALA A 26 -4.81 3.09 9.02
N GLN A 27 -3.62 3.67 9.12
CA GLN A 27 -3.09 4.54 8.08
C GLN A 27 -3.05 3.68 6.83
N LYS A 28 -3.88 4.03 5.85
CA LYS A 28 -3.83 3.37 4.55
C LYS A 28 -2.39 3.42 4.07
N PRO A 29 -1.80 2.29 3.70
CA PRO A 29 -0.42 2.31 3.23
C PRO A 29 -0.30 3.33 2.10
N ALA A 30 0.77 4.13 2.11
CA ALA A 30 0.99 5.18 1.12
C ALA A 30 0.86 4.70 -0.33
N ALA A 31 1.13 3.42 -0.57
CA ALA A 31 0.92 2.75 -1.84
C ALA A 31 -0.57 2.69 -2.24
N GLU A 32 -1.48 2.49 -1.30
CA GLU A 32 -2.93 2.43 -1.57
C GLU A 32 -3.49 3.81 -1.90
N GLU A 33 -3.06 4.85 -1.22
CA GLU A 33 -3.45 6.24 -1.54
C GLU A 33 -3.03 6.64 -2.95
N LYS A 34 -1.82 6.25 -3.36
CA LYS A 34 -1.34 6.49 -4.73
C LYS A 34 -2.17 5.78 -5.79
N VAL A 35 -2.59 4.54 -5.52
CA VAL A 35 -3.45 3.78 -6.43
C VAL A 35 -4.81 4.43 -6.58
N ILE A 36 -5.40 4.92 -5.49
CA ILE A 36 -6.67 5.66 -5.52
C ILE A 36 -6.53 6.97 -6.31
N ALA A 37 -5.47 7.74 -6.05
CA ALA A 37 -5.20 8.96 -6.78
C ALA A 37 -5.02 8.71 -8.28
N LEU A 38 -4.34 7.63 -8.64
CA LEU A 38 -4.15 7.22 -10.03
C LEU A 38 -5.47 6.86 -10.70
N ALA A 39 -6.35 6.12 -10.02
CA ALA A 39 -7.68 5.79 -10.53
C ALA A 39 -8.52 7.06 -10.80
N GLN A 40 -8.45 8.04 -9.91
CA GLN A 40 -9.12 9.33 -10.07
C GLN A 40 -8.54 10.13 -11.24
N GLN A 41 -7.22 10.16 -11.38
CA GLN A 41 -6.56 10.87 -12.47
C GLN A 41 -6.91 10.30 -13.84
N LEU A 42 -6.98 8.98 -13.95
CA LEU A 42 -7.38 8.28 -15.17
C LEU A 42 -8.89 8.37 -15.46
N LYS A 43 -9.68 8.92 -14.53
CA LYS A 43 -11.14 9.02 -14.63
C LYS A 43 -11.79 7.68 -14.97
N LEU A 44 -11.43 6.65 -14.21
CA LEU A 44 -11.95 5.31 -14.40
C LEU A 44 -13.45 5.28 -14.14
N THR A 45 -14.19 4.51 -14.94
CA THR A 45 -15.58 4.18 -14.62
C THR A 45 -15.63 3.23 -13.43
N PRO A 46 -16.75 3.13 -12.67
CA PRO A 46 -16.86 2.19 -11.56
C PRO A 46 -16.54 0.74 -11.96
N GLN A 47 -16.91 0.34 -13.16
CA GLN A 47 -16.60 -0.99 -13.69
C GLN A 47 -15.11 -1.16 -13.95
N GLN A 48 -14.44 -0.18 -14.56
CA GLN A 48 -13.00 -0.19 -14.75
C GLN A 48 -12.26 -0.21 -13.42
N GLU A 49 -12.72 0.53 -12.41
CA GLU A 49 -12.12 0.49 -11.08
C GLU A 49 -12.10 -0.91 -10.49
N VAL A 50 -13.21 -1.64 -10.56
CA VAL A 50 -13.29 -3.02 -10.04
C VAL A 50 -12.26 -3.94 -10.69
N GLU A 51 -11.99 -3.75 -11.98
CA GLU A 51 -11.05 -4.60 -12.74
C GLU A 51 -9.60 -4.13 -12.62
N VAL A 52 -9.36 -2.82 -12.61
CA VAL A 52 -8.01 -2.21 -12.59
C VAL A 52 -7.41 -2.17 -11.19
N MET A 53 -8.20 -1.87 -10.17
CA MET A 53 -7.70 -1.70 -8.80
C MET A 53 -6.94 -2.91 -8.25
N PRO A 54 -7.38 -4.17 -8.45
CA PRO A 54 -6.62 -5.33 -8.00
C PRO A 54 -5.23 -5.41 -8.64
N ILE A 55 -5.14 -5.07 -9.93
CA ILE A 55 -3.86 -5.08 -10.67
C ILE A 55 -2.91 -4.02 -10.10
N LEU A 56 -3.37 -2.78 -9.97
CA LEU A 56 -2.56 -1.68 -9.44
C LEU A 56 -2.15 -1.90 -7.98
N LYS A 57 -3.05 -2.46 -7.16
CA LYS A 57 -2.73 -2.82 -5.75
C LYS A 57 -1.68 -3.92 -5.65
N ALA A 58 -1.66 -4.86 -6.58
CA ALA A 58 -0.63 -5.90 -6.64
C ALA A 58 0.73 -5.35 -7.11
N GLU A 59 0.73 -4.37 -8.00
CA GLU A 59 1.96 -3.71 -8.49
C GLU A 59 2.59 -2.78 -7.44
N ALA A 60 1.77 -2.03 -6.70
CA ALA A 60 2.22 -0.96 -5.82
C ALA A 60 3.30 -1.38 -4.80
N PRO A 61 3.18 -2.50 -4.06
CA PRO A 61 4.23 -2.94 -3.14
C PRO A 61 5.51 -3.36 -3.85
N LYS A 62 5.41 -3.95 -5.03
CA LYS A 62 6.58 -4.32 -5.85
C LYS A 62 7.33 -3.05 -6.30
N PHE A 63 6.59 -2.04 -6.74
CA PHE A 63 7.13 -0.75 -7.14
C PHE A 63 7.85 -0.05 -5.98
N GLU A 64 7.22 0.04 -4.82
CA GLU A 64 7.82 0.67 -3.63
C GLU A 64 9.07 -0.10 -3.15
N ALA A 65 9.07 -1.43 -3.20
CA ALA A 65 10.22 -2.24 -2.84
C ALA A 65 11.43 -1.93 -3.73
N ILE A 66 11.24 -1.86 -5.05
CA ILE A 66 12.33 -1.53 -5.99
C ILE A 66 12.79 -0.09 -5.81
N LYS A 67 11.85 0.85 -5.70
CA LYS A 67 12.16 2.26 -5.50
C LYS A 67 13.03 2.50 -4.27
N ASN A 68 12.72 1.82 -3.16
CA ASN A 68 13.39 1.99 -1.88
C ASN A 68 14.61 1.07 -1.69
N ASP A 69 14.94 0.21 -2.64
CA ASP A 69 16.09 -0.68 -2.54
C ASP A 69 17.41 0.11 -2.70
N PRO A 70 18.25 0.21 -1.64
CA PRO A 70 19.50 0.95 -1.70
C PRO A 70 20.58 0.23 -2.51
N SER A 71 20.46 -1.08 -2.70
CA SER A 71 21.46 -1.91 -3.41
C SER A 71 21.38 -1.79 -4.92
N MET A 72 20.24 -1.37 -5.45
CA MET A 72 20.01 -1.24 -6.90
C MET A 72 20.57 0.07 -7.45
N SER A 73 21.22 0.00 -8.61
CA SER A 73 21.56 1.17 -9.40
C SER A 73 20.30 1.79 -10.02
N GLY A 74 20.38 3.07 -10.45
CA GLY A 74 19.28 3.73 -11.14
C GLY A 74 18.84 2.99 -12.41
N MET A 75 19.77 2.40 -13.14
CA MET A 75 19.48 1.61 -14.35
C MET A 75 18.74 0.31 -14.00
N GLN A 76 19.20 -0.43 -12.98
CA GLN A 76 18.52 -1.64 -12.50
C GLN A 76 17.10 -1.33 -12.02
N LYS A 77 16.90 -0.24 -11.29
CA LYS A 77 15.57 0.20 -10.88
C LYS A 77 14.66 0.46 -12.08
N MET A 78 15.17 1.19 -13.06
CA MET A 78 14.41 1.49 -14.28
C MET A 78 13.99 0.20 -15.01
N GLU A 79 14.90 -0.72 -15.21
CA GLU A 79 14.65 -1.99 -15.89
C GLU A 79 13.60 -2.83 -15.16
N GLN A 80 13.72 -2.96 -13.83
CA GLN A 80 12.79 -3.73 -13.02
C GLN A 80 11.40 -3.09 -12.95
N LEU A 81 11.32 -1.77 -12.87
CA LEU A 81 10.05 -1.06 -12.86
C LEU A 81 9.33 -1.19 -14.21
N HIS A 82 10.07 -1.12 -15.32
CA HIS A 82 9.51 -1.41 -16.65
C HIS A 82 9.01 -2.85 -16.78
N ALA A 83 9.74 -3.82 -16.21
CA ALA A 83 9.33 -5.22 -16.23
C ALA A 83 7.99 -5.43 -15.52
N ILE A 84 7.79 -4.84 -14.33
CA ILE A 84 6.51 -4.91 -13.59
C ILE A 84 5.37 -4.33 -14.44
N HIS A 85 5.58 -3.18 -15.05
CA HIS A 85 4.55 -2.55 -15.87
C HIS A 85 4.22 -3.35 -17.13
N SER A 86 5.22 -3.99 -17.72
CA SER A 86 5.04 -4.82 -18.91
C SER A 86 4.28 -6.11 -18.62
N GLU A 87 4.44 -6.68 -17.43
CA GLU A 87 3.76 -7.90 -16.99
C GLU A 87 2.24 -7.75 -17.04
N ASN A 88 1.71 -6.59 -16.63
CA ASN A 88 0.28 -6.33 -16.57
C ASN A 88 -0.27 -5.50 -17.75
N ALA A 89 0.59 -5.08 -18.67
CA ALA A 89 0.19 -4.26 -19.80
C ALA A 89 -0.93 -4.87 -20.65
N PRO A 90 -0.92 -6.17 -21.02
CA PRO A 90 -2.00 -6.75 -21.81
C PRO A 90 -3.37 -6.72 -21.14
N GLN A 91 -3.40 -6.92 -19.82
CA GLN A 91 -4.65 -6.87 -19.05
C GLN A 91 -5.20 -5.45 -18.98
N LEU A 92 -4.34 -4.48 -18.66
CA LEU A 92 -4.73 -3.07 -18.57
C LEU A 92 -5.20 -2.51 -19.93
N GLN A 93 -4.58 -2.91 -21.02
CA GLN A 93 -5.00 -2.50 -22.37
C GLN A 93 -6.39 -3.00 -22.75
N LYS A 94 -6.82 -4.14 -22.20
CA LYS A 94 -8.18 -4.66 -22.45
C LYS A 94 -9.25 -3.91 -21.67
N ILE A 95 -8.90 -3.38 -20.47
CA ILE A 95 -9.82 -2.72 -19.57
C ILE A 95 -9.90 -1.21 -19.85
N LEU A 96 -8.76 -0.59 -20.09
CA LEU A 96 -8.61 0.85 -20.30
C LEU A 96 -8.87 1.24 -21.75
N THR A 97 -9.42 2.45 -21.95
CA THR A 97 -9.41 3.05 -23.27
C THR A 97 -7.98 3.36 -23.72
N PRO A 98 -7.69 3.49 -25.02
CA PRO A 98 -6.36 3.87 -25.50
C PRO A 98 -5.83 5.15 -24.87
N ALA A 99 -6.69 6.16 -24.68
CA ALA A 99 -6.33 7.43 -24.05
C ALA A 99 -5.95 7.24 -22.57
N GLN A 100 -6.74 6.49 -21.82
CA GLN A 100 -6.45 6.16 -20.41
C GLN A 100 -5.14 5.38 -20.28
N TYR A 101 -4.90 4.42 -21.17
CA TYR A 101 -3.68 3.64 -21.15
C TYR A 101 -2.44 4.48 -21.47
N GLN A 102 -2.52 5.40 -22.43
CA GLN A 102 -1.44 6.35 -22.72
C GLN A 102 -1.14 7.27 -21.55
N GLU A 103 -2.18 7.77 -20.87
CA GLU A 103 -2.01 8.59 -19.67
C GLU A 103 -1.36 7.79 -18.52
N LEU A 104 -1.78 6.55 -18.32
CA LEU A 104 -1.15 5.64 -17.36
C LEU A 104 0.34 5.44 -17.66
N GLN A 105 0.71 5.23 -18.90
CA GLN A 105 2.11 5.09 -19.32
C GLN A 105 2.91 6.37 -19.04
N ALA A 106 2.35 7.55 -19.32
CA ALA A 106 3.01 8.81 -19.04
C ALA A 106 3.27 9.02 -17.54
N ILE A 107 2.31 8.66 -16.69
CA ILE A 107 2.45 8.72 -15.23
C ILE A 107 3.54 7.76 -14.75
N ARG A 108 3.53 6.52 -15.23
CA ARG A 108 4.52 5.49 -14.89
C ARG A 108 5.93 5.91 -15.27
N GLU A 109 6.10 6.44 -16.48
CA GLU A 109 7.40 6.97 -16.95
C GLU A 109 7.91 8.13 -16.07
N ALA A 110 7.01 9.02 -15.67
CA ALA A 110 7.37 10.12 -14.77
C ALA A 110 7.83 9.60 -13.40
N ASP A 111 7.15 8.59 -12.86
CA ASP A 111 7.50 7.98 -11.57
C ASP A 111 8.83 7.22 -11.63
N ILE A 112 9.10 6.50 -12.72
CA ILE A 112 10.39 5.85 -12.95
C ILE A 112 11.51 6.89 -13.02
N LYS A 113 11.33 7.96 -13.77
CA LYS A 113 12.31 9.06 -13.86
C LYS A 113 12.60 9.68 -12.50
N LYS A 114 11.58 9.89 -11.66
CA LYS A 114 11.75 10.39 -10.29
C LYS A 114 12.55 9.40 -9.43
N ALA A 115 12.24 8.11 -9.49
CA ALA A 115 12.94 7.07 -8.74
C ALA A 115 14.43 6.99 -9.11
N VAL A 116 14.74 7.09 -10.40
CA VAL A 116 16.11 7.09 -10.92
C VAL A 116 16.86 8.38 -10.54
N ALA A 117 16.20 9.54 -10.64
CA ALA A 117 16.79 10.82 -10.25
C ALA A 117 17.11 10.90 -8.77
N ALA A 118 16.22 10.40 -7.90
CA ALA A 118 16.47 10.30 -6.46
C ALA A 118 17.75 9.51 -6.17
N LYS A 119 17.94 8.38 -6.84
CA LYS A 119 19.16 7.56 -6.66
C LYS A 119 20.44 8.26 -7.11
N ARG A 120 20.38 9.12 -8.13
CA ARG A 120 21.52 9.93 -8.56
C ARG A 120 21.89 11.01 -7.56
N ALA A 121 20.91 11.59 -6.88
CA ALA A 121 21.12 12.64 -5.88
C ALA A 121 21.77 12.11 -4.59
N GLU A 122 21.66 10.80 -4.29
CA GLU A 122 22.31 10.15 -3.14
C GLU A 122 23.83 9.89 -3.34
N ARG A 123 24.37 10.15 -4.51
CA ARG A 123 25.79 10.02 -4.83
C ARG A 123 26.50 11.36 -4.67
#